data_4c90a074b30989bf81039eed9a230ec0
#
_entry.id   4c90a074b30989bf81039eed9a230ec0
#
_cell.length_a   1.000
_cell.length_b   1.000
_cell.length_c   1.000
_cell.angle_alpha   90.00
_cell.angle_beta   90.00
_cell.angle_gamma   90.00
#
_symmetry.space_group_name_H-M   'P 1'
#
loop_
_entity.id
_entity.type
_entity.pdbx_description
1 polymer ?
#
loop_
_entity_poly.entity_id
_entity_poly.type
_entity_poly.pdbx_seq_one_letter_code
_entity_poly.pdbx_strand_id
1 'polypeptide(L)'
;MCRFYDALDWNAYFSAMGLDSIPELDAKQFVYYKKLGDFLKTVSLDDQKCYLAFNLLRAAAPYLSDNFVNANFDFYGKTMSGKQELEQRWKRALSTVNGVLGEAVGQMYVAKYFPASSKEKMLTLVGNLQKALGERINNLEWMGDSTKLKAQEKLAAFTVKIGYPDKWRDYSALEIKQDSYWANVRRSSIFEMDYMLADAGKPVDKSRWYMTPQTINAYYNPTTNEICFPAAILQPPFFDPEADDAINYGAIGVVIGHEMTHGFDDQGRNYDKEGNLTDWWTADDATRFTERANKLVAQYDNILVLDTMHANGSYTLGENIADQGGLLISHQAYLNSLQGQTPAVIDGFTGEQRFYLGYATLWAQNIRDEEIVRLTKMDPHSLGKWRVNAALKNIDAFYEAF
;
A
#
# COMPACT_ATOMS: atom_id res chain seq x y z
N MET A 1 -16.42 -9.01 -23.50
CA MET A 1 -16.18 -7.55 -23.63
C MET A 1 -16.63 -7.01 -24.99
N CYS A 2 -16.24 -7.60 -26.09
CA CYS A 2 -16.55 -7.10 -27.44
C CYS A 2 -18.04 -6.89 -27.77
N ARG A 3 -18.97 -7.51 -27.05
CA ARG A 3 -20.43 -7.33 -27.27
C ARG A 3 -21.03 -6.10 -26.55
N PHE A 4 -20.29 -5.46 -25.65
CA PHE A 4 -20.81 -4.36 -24.82
C PHE A 4 -20.19 -3.00 -25.12
N TYR A 5 -19.11 -2.94 -25.94
CA TYR A 5 -18.32 -1.74 -26.17
C TYR A 5 -17.84 -1.66 -27.61
N ASP A 6 -18.76 -1.39 -28.52
CA ASP A 6 -18.56 -1.38 -29.98
C ASP A 6 -17.86 -0.14 -30.55
N ALA A 7 -17.49 0.84 -29.70
CA ALA A 7 -16.80 2.05 -30.11
C ALA A 7 -15.29 1.86 -30.32
N LEU A 8 -14.70 0.81 -29.76
CA LEU A 8 -13.29 0.45 -29.93
C LEU A 8 -13.18 -1.00 -30.44
N ASP A 9 -12.31 -1.21 -31.41
CA ASP A 9 -11.94 -2.56 -31.82
C ASP A 9 -11.01 -3.20 -30.77
N TRP A 10 -11.62 -3.80 -29.75
CA TRP A 10 -10.90 -4.46 -28.68
C TRP A 10 -10.07 -5.65 -29.16
N ASN A 11 -10.48 -6.32 -30.23
CA ASN A 11 -9.70 -7.41 -30.79
C ASN A 11 -8.40 -6.88 -31.41
N ALA A 12 -8.48 -5.81 -32.19
CA ALA A 12 -7.29 -5.15 -32.73
C ALA A 12 -6.38 -4.61 -31.60
N TYR A 13 -6.97 -4.04 -30.54
CA TYR A 13 -6.22 -3.56 -29.39
C TYR A 13 -5.45 -4.68 -28.67
N PHE A 14 -6.14 -5.79 -28.35
CA PHE A 14 -5.49 -6.92 -27.67
C PHE A 14 -4.50 -7.63 -28.58
N SER A 15 -4.80 -7.78 -29.87
CA SER A 15 -3.88 -8.36 -30.85
C SER A 15 -2.58 -7.54 -30.96
N ALA A 16 -2.69 -6.21 -30.97
CA ALA A 16 -1.51 -5.33 -30.97
C ALA A 16 -0.64 -5.45 -29.72
N MET A 17 -1.22 -5.96 -28.61
CA MET A 17 -0.51 -6.26 -27.36
C MET A 17 -0.03 -7.73 -27.28
N GLY A 18 -0.19 -8.53 -28.33
CA GLY A 18 0.15 -9.96 -28.32
C GLY A 18 -0.79 -10.82 -27.48
N LEU A 19 -2.01 -10.37 -27.25
CA LEU A 19 -3.01 -11.02 -26.40
C LEU A 19 -4.17 -11.64 -27.22
N ASP A 20 -3.86 -12.26 -28.37
CA ASP A 20 -4.87 -12.80 -29.30
C ASP A 20 -5.74 -13.92 -28.73
N SER A 21 -5.28 -14.61 -27.70
CA SER A 21 -5.90 -15.83 -27.19
C SER A 21 -6.30 -15.79 -25.72
N ILE A 22 -6.54 -14.60 -25.15
CA ILE A 22 -7.02 -14.50 -23.77
C ILE A 22 -8.51 -14.90 -23.72
N PRO A 23 -8.87 -15.99 -23.02
CA PRO A 23 -10.26 -16.47 -22.98
C PRO A 23 -11.17 -15.58 -22.12
N GLU A 24 -10.63 -14.95 -21.09
CA GLU A 24 -11.35 -14.16 -20.11
C GLU A 24 -10.57 -12.88 -19.73
N LEU A 25 -11.31 -11.83 -19.44
CA LEU A 25 -10.79 -10.54 -18.99
C LEU A 25 -11.60 -10.05 -17.78
N ASP A 26 -10.94 -9.78 -16.69
CA ASP A 26 -11.54 -9.05 -15.57
C ASP A 26 -11.67 -7.57 -15.95
N ALA A 27 -12.88 -7.10 -16.15
CA ALA A 27 -13.18 -5.72 -16.49
C ALA A 27 -13.89 -5.06 -15.32
N LYS A 28 -13.15 -4.28 -14.55
CA LYS A 28 -13.71 -3.38 -13.54
C LYS A 28 -14.27 -2.12 -14.20
N GLN A 29 -15.16 -1.40 -13.50
CA GLN A 29 -15.67 -0.09 -13.94
C GLN A 29 -16.44 -0.10 -15.28
N PHE A 30 -17.35 -1.03 -15.46
CA PHE A 30 -18.17 -1.16 -16.68
C PHE A 30 -18.83 0.15 -17.15
N VAL A 31 -19.31 0.98 -16.20
CA VAL A 31 -19.94 2.26 -16.51
C VAL A 31 -18.96 3.21 -17.18
N TYR A 32 -17.70 3.22 -16.75
CA TYR A 32 -16.65 4.04 -17.36
C TYR A 32 -16.41 3.62 -18.83
N TYR A 33 -16.21 2.35 -19.11
CA TYR A 33 -15.95 1.87 -20.47
C TYR A 33 -17.13 2.14 -21.42
N LYS A 34 -18.37 1.99 -20.92
CA LYS A 34 -19.56 2.35 -21.71
C LYS A 34 -19.57 3.83 -22.07
N LYS A 35 -19.38 4.71 -21.08
CA LYS A 35 -19.32 6.16 -21.29
C LYS A 35 -18.14 6.56 -22.17
N LEU A 36 -16.99 5.91 -22.05
CA LEU A 36 -15.83 6.11 -22.92
C LEU A 36 -16.18 5.81 -24.39
N GLY A 37 -16.88 4.70 -24.65
CA GLY A 37 -17.33 4.36 -25.99
C GLY A 37 -18.28 5.42 -26.58
N ASP A 38 -19.26 5.89 -25.81
CA ASP A 38 -20.16 6.96 -26.22
C ASP A 38 -19.42 8.29 -26.45
N PHE A 39 -18.47 8.64 -25.57
CA PHE A 39 -17.62 9.81 -25.70
C PHE A 39 -16.79 9.79 -26.99
N LEU A 40 -16.12 8.69 -27.30
CA LEU A 40 -15.30 8.54 -28.50
C LEU A 40 -16.11 8.66 -29.79
N LYS A 41 -17.43 8.31 -29.80
CA LYS A 41 -18.34 8.50 -30.94
C LYS A 41 -18.74 9.98 -31.14
N THR A 42 -18.75 10.78 -30.10
CA THR A 42 -19.28 12.16 -30.10
C THR A 42 -18.20 13.23 -30.21
N VAL A 43 -17.00 12.95 -29.74
CA VAL A 43 -15.87 13.90 -29.75
C VAL A 43 -15.14 13.86 -31.10
N SER A 44 -14.77 15.03 -31.62
CA SER A 44 -14.06 15.11 -32.89
C SER A 44 -12.71 14.39 -32.84
N LEU A 45 -12.27 13.84 -33.98
CA LEU A 45 -10.97 13.17 -34.08
C LEU A 45 -9.81 14.10 -33.70
N ASP A 46 -9.92 15.41 -33.99
CA ASP A 46 -8.87 16.38 -33.67
C ASP A 46 -8.80 16.63 -32.17
N ASP A 47 -9.94 16.70 -31.46
CA ASP A 47 -9.94 16.80 -29.99
C ASP A 47 -9.37 15.53 -29.35
N GLN A 48 -9.68 14.34 -29.88
CA GLN A 48 -9.08 13.08 -29.40
C GLN A 48 -7.57 13.09 -29.59
N LYS A 49 -7.05 13.54 -30.74
CA LYS A 49 -5.61 13.69 -31.00
C LYS A 49 -4.97 14.71 -30.05
N CYS A 50 -5.62 15.86 -29.83
CA CYS A 50 -5.15 16.88 -28.89
C CYS A 50 -5.06 16.31 -27.46
N TYR A 51 -6.06 15.56 -27.01
CA TYR A 51 -6.07 14.92 -25.71
C TYR A 51 -4.91 13.90 -25.55
N LEU A 52 -4.70 13.05 -26.54
CA LEU A 52 -3.59 12.08 -26.52
C LEU A 52 -2.23 12.76 -26.55
N ALA A 53 -2.06 13.79 -27.42
CA ALA A 53 -0.81 14.55 -27.52
C ALA A 53 -0.50 15.29 -26.21
N PHE A 54 -1.51 15.90 -25.57
CA PHE A 54 -1.35 16.56 -24.29
C PHE A 54 -0.91 15.57 -23.19
N ASN A 55 -1.57 14.42 -23.10
CA ASN A 55 -1.20 13.41 -22.08
C ASN A 55 0.20 12.83 -22.32
N LEU A 56 0.58 12.60 -23.57
CA LEU A 56 1.94 12.17 -23.91
C LEU A 56 2.97 13.22 -23.51
N LEU A 57 2.72 14.50 -23.86
CA LEU A 57 3.61 15.60 -23.51
C LEU A 57 3.73 15.77 -21.99
N ARG A 58 2.60 15.68 -21.28
CA ARG A 58 2.56 15.73 -19.81
C ARG A 58 3.41 14.63 -19.19
N ALA A 59 3.28 13.38 -19.68
CA ALA A 59 4.07 12.26 -19.20
C ALA A 59 5.56 12.41 -19.51
N ALA A 60 5.92 13.01 -20.64
CA ALA A 60 7.28 13.26 -21.07
C ALA A 60 7.94 14.46 -20.38
N ALA A 61 7.15 15.46 -19.96
CA ALA A 61 7.63 16.76 -19.49
C ALA A 61 8.76 16.69 -18.43
N PRO A 62 8.73 15.79 -17.41
CA PRO A 62 9.80 15.65 -16.42
C PRO A 62 11.16 15.25 -17.01
N TYR A 63 11.20 14.72 -18.24
CA TYR A 63 12.37 14.13 -18.92
C TYR A 63 12.84 14.94 -20.12
N LEU A 64 12.18 16.08 -20.41
CA LEU A 64 12.49 16.97 -21.53
C LEU A 64 13.39 18.14 -21.09
N SER A 65 13.43 19.21 -21.90
CA SER A 65 14.18 20.42 -21.57
C SER A 65 13.62 21.17 -20.36
N ASP A 66 14.44 22.06 -19.78
CA ASP A 66 14.10 22.79 -18.54
C ASP A 66 12.77 23.53 -18.60
N ASN A 67 12.38 24.05 -19.79
CA ASN A 67 11.08 24.72 -19.94
C ASN A 67 9.91 23.79 -19.63
N PHE A 68 9.96 22.55 -20.11
CA PHE A 68 8.91 21.55 -19.81
C PHE A 68 8.98 21.07 -18.36
N VAL A 69 10.17 20.83 -17.84
CA VAL A 69 10.38 20.44 -16.45
C VAL A 69 9.83 21.50 -15.50
N ASN A 70 10.15 22.78 -15.76
CA ASN A 70 9.70 23.88 -14.91
C ASN A 70 8.18 24.08 -15.01
N ALA A 71 7.59 24.05 -16.22
CA ALA A 71 6.14 24.14 -16.38
C ALA A 71 5.39 23.01 -15.66
N ASN A 72 5.92 21.78 -15.73
CA ASN A 72 5.37 20.64 -14.98
C ASN A 72 5.46 20.88 -13.47
N PHE A 73 6.60 21.35 -12.97
CA PHE A 73 6.80 21.64 -11.57
C PHE A 73 5.91 22.80 -11.08
N ASP A 74 5.74 23.87 -11.87
CA ASP A 74 4.90 25.01 -11.49
C ASP A 74 3.44 24.59 -11.26
N PHE A 75 2.94 23.64 -12.04
CA PHE A 75 1.59 23.12 -11.82
C PHE A 75 1.55 22.05 -10.74
N TYR A 76 2.23 20.92 -10.93
CA TYR A 76 2.10 19.75 -10.04
C TYR A 76 2.87 19.90 -8.72
N GLY A 77 4.00 20.60 -8.75
CA GLY A 77 4.78 20.85 -7.55
C GLY A 77 4.26 22.02 -6.75
N LYS A 78 4.26 23.22 -7.36
CA LYS A 78 3.89 24.45 -6.63
C LYS A 78 2.38 24.54 -6.40
N THR A 79 1.58 24.50 -7.47
CA THR A 79 0.14 24.75 -7.35
C THR A 79 -0.60 23.62 -6.63
N MET A 80 -0.28 22.36 -6.96
CA MET A 80 -1.00 21.23 -6.40
C MET A 80 -0.49 20.79 -5.03
N SER A 81 0.81 20.88 -4.77
CA SER A 81 1.44 20.34 -3.55
C SER A 81 2.17 21.38 -2.70
N GLY A 82 2.10 22.67 -3.04
CA GLY A 82 2.73 23.76 -2.27
C GLY A 82 4.25 23.72 -2.21
N LYS A 83 4.92 22.92 -3.06
CA LYS A 83 6.39 22.83 -3.08
C LYS A 83 6.99 24.18 -3.50
N GLN A 84 8.02 24.63 -2.79
CA GLN A 84 8.65 25.93 -3.05
C GLN A 84 9.73 25.86 -4.13
N GLU A 85 10.44 24.73 -4.20
CA GLU A 85 11.58 24.53 -5.09
C GLU A 85 11.53 23.19 -5.80
N LEU A 86 12.02 23.15 -7.04
CA LEU A 86 12.23 21.91 -7.78
C LEU A 86 13.39 21.14 -7.13
N GLU A 87 13.18 19.85 -6.93
CA GLU A 87 14.25 18.98 -6.41
C GLU A 87 15.50 19.02 -7.28
N GLN A 88 16.66 18.90 -6.65
CA GLN A 88 17.95 18.81 -7.33
C GLN A 88 17.96 17.72 -8.39
N ARG A 89 18.61 17.97 -9.52
CA ARG A 89 18.61 17.08 -10.68
C ARG A 89 19.02 15.64 -10.36
N TRP A 90 20.03 15.45 -9.51
CA TRP A 90 20.49 14.11 -9.13
C TRP A 90 19.42 13.31 -8.37
N LYS A 91 18.62 13.95 -7.52
CA LYS A 91 17.50 13.30 -6.80
C LYS A 91 16.42 12.85 -7.77
N ARG A 92 16.06 13.72 -8.73
CA ARG A 92 15.10 13.40 -9.79
C ARG A 92 15.58 12.24 -10.68
N ALA A 93 16.89 12.26 -11.04
CA ALA A 93 17.50 11.19 -11.80
C ALA A 93 17.52 9.87 -11.02
N LEU A 94 17.86 9.90 -9.72
CA LEU A 94 17.83 8.72 -8.85
C LEU A 94 16.41 8.16 -8.71
N SER A 95 15.40 9.02 -8.60
CA SER A 95 13.99 8.60 -8.59
C SER A 95 13.61 7.84 -9.87
N THR A 96 14.06 8.35 -11.04
CA THR A 96 13.84 7.64 -12.32
C THR A 96 14.57 6.29 -12.36
N VAL A 97 15.82 6.23 -11.91
CA VAL A 97 16.58 4.97 -11.84
C VAL A 97 15.89 3.96 -10.92
N ASN A 98 15.41 4.41 -9.76
CA ASN A 98 14.63 3.56 -8.84
C ASN A 98 13.34 3.03 -9.50
N GLY A 99 12.65 3.85 -10.29
CA GLY A 99 11.42 3.42 -10.98
C GLY A 99 11.69 2.44 -12.14
N VAL A 100 12.84 2.56 -12.80
CA VAL A 100 13.16 1.77 -14.00
C VAL A 100 13.96 0.51 -13.70
N LEU A 101 14.93 0.59 -12.78
CA LEU A 101 15.87 -0.47 -12.40
C LEU A 101 15.74 -0.84 -10.92
N GLY A 102 14.50 -0.79 -10.42
CA GLY A 102 14.21 -0.84 -8.99
C GLY A 102 14.84 -2.03 -8.26
N GLU A 103 14.70 -3.25 -8.75
CA GLU A 103 15.31 -4.42 -8.10
C GLU A 103 16.83 -4.48 -8.27
N ALA A 104 17.38 -3.96 -9.38
CA ALA A 104 18.84 -3.87 -9.53
C ALA A 104 19.45 -2.91 -8.50
N VAL A 105 18.81 -1.75 -8.25
CA VAL A 105 19.17 -0.85 -7.15
C VAL A 105 18.92 -1.53 -5.80
N GLY A 106 17.84 -2.30 -5.68
CA GLY A 106 17.49 -3.06 -4.49
C GLY A 106 18.58 -4.04 -4.06
N GLN A 107 19.21 -4.73 -5.00
CA GLN A 107 20.36 -5.62 -4.69
C GLN A 107 21.50 -4.87 -4.01
N MET A 108 21.86 -3.68 -4.54
CA MET A 108 22.91 -2.84 -3.96
C MET A 108 22.50 -2.32 -2.56
N TYR A 109 21.24 -1.95 -2.39
CA TYR A 109 20.71 -1.47 -1.13
C TYR A 109 20.75 -2.57 -0.06
N VAL A 110 20.23 -3.75 -0.37
CA VAL A 110 20.20 -4.91 0.54
C VAL A 110 21.60 -5.34 0.95
N ALA A 111 22.52 -5.45 -0.01
CA ALA A 111 23.92 -5.83 0.26
C ALA A 111 24.60 -4.90 1.27
N LYS A 112 24.17 -3.62 1.32
CA LYS A 112 24.79 -2.61 2.20
C LYS A 112 24.05 -2.44 3.53
N TYR A 113 22.71 -2.54 3.55
CA TYR A 113 21.89 -2.04 4.65
C TYR A 113 21.00 -3.09 5.31
N PHE A 114 20.88 -4.30 4.76
CA PHE A 114 19.96 -5.29 5.32
C PHE A 114 20.65 -6.65 5.56
N PRO A 115 21.22 -6.86 6.75
CA PRO A 115 21.87 -8.13 7.11
C PRO A 115 20.85 -9.27 7.26
N ALA A 116 21.28 -10.50 6.99
CA ALA A 116 20.44 -11.69 7.08
C ALA A 116 19.80 -11.89 8.48
N SER A 117 20.50 -11.50 9.54
CA SER A 117 19.98 -11.56 10.92
C SER A 117 18.74 -10.72 11.15
N SER A 118 18.58 -9.59 10.42
CA SER A 118 17.36 -8.78 10.48
C SER A 118 16.15 -9.53 9.91
N LYS A 119 16.33 -10.31 8.84
CA LYS A 119 15.25 -11.14 8.25
C LYS A 119 14.73 -12.16 9.26
N GLU A 120 15.60 -12.82 10.00
CA GLU A 120 15.23 -13.83 11.03
C GLU A 120 14.45 -13.21 12.20
N LYS A 121 14.93 -12.07 12.74
CA LYS A 121 14.21 -11.33 13.78
C LYS A 121 12.81 -10.92 13.32
N MET A 122 12.70 -10.46 12.08
CA MET A 122 11.41 -10.04 11.51
C MET A 122 10.46 -11.22 11.32
N LEU A 123 10.92 -12.37 10.87
CA LEU A 123 10.08 -13.58 10.75
C LEU A 123 9.53 -14.01 12.12
N THR A 124 10.33 -13.90 13.18
CA THR A 124 9.87 -14.17 14.55
C THR A 124 8.78 -13.18 14.96
N LEU A 125 8.98 -11.90 14.71
CA LEU A 125 7.98 -10.85 15.02
C LEU A 125 6.67 -11.10 14.27
N VAL A 126 6.73 -11.37 12.96
CA VAL A 126 5.56 -11.71 12.15
C VAL A 126 4.81 -12.91 12.72
N GLY A 127 5.52 -13.97 13.10
CA GLY A 127 4.91 -15.16 13.72
C GLY A 127 4.17 -14.85 15.03
N ASN A 128 4.72 -13.97 15.86
CA ASN A 128 4.08 -13.53 17.10
C ASN A 128 2.79 -12.71 16.81
N LEU A 129 2.81 -11.84 15.79
CA LEU A 129 1.63 -11.09 15.38
C LEU A 129 0.56 -11.99 14.76
N GLN A 130 0.94 -12.97 13.92
CA GLN A 130 -0.01 -13.95 13.38
C GLN A 130 -0.72 -14.73 14.50
N LYS A 131 0.03 -15.14 15.52
CA LYS A 131 -0.55 -15.82 16.70
C LYS A 131 -1.52 -14.88 17.42
N ALA A 132 -1.13 -13.65 17.71
CA ALA A 132 -1.99 -12.67 18.38
C ALA A 132 -3.26 -12.35 17.58
N LEU A 133 -3.18 -12.23 16.25
CA LEU A 133 -4.36 -12.06 15.38
C LEU A 133 -5.27 -13.29 15.44
N GLY A 134 -4.72 -14.50 15.41
CA GLY A 134 -5.48 -15.75 15.56
C GLY A 134 -6.23 -15.81 16.89
N GLU A 135 -5.59 -15.45 17.99
CA GLU A 135 -6.19 -15.35 19.32
C GLU A 135 -7.34 -14.32 19.33
N ARG A 136 -7.13 -13.15 18.72
CA ARG A 136 -8.19 -12.12 18.61
C ARG A 136 -9.39 -12.59 17.81
N ILE A 137 -9.19 -13.20 16.63
CA ILE A 137 -10.26 -13.74 15.79
C ILE A 137 -11.14 -14.71 16.62
N ASN A 138 -10.50 -15.62 17.37
CA ASN A 138 -11.23 -16.57 18.22
C ASN A 138 -12.08 -15.87 19.29
N ASN A 139 -11.59 -14.76 19.83
CA ASN A 139 -12.24 -14.03 20.91
C ASN A 139 -13.25 -12.96 20.44
N LEU A 140 -13.48 -12.78 19.13
CA LEU A 140 -14.47 -11.84 18.61
C LEU A 140 -15.88 -12.34 18.93
N GLU A 141 -16.58 -11.72 19.88
CA GLU A 141 -17.93 -12.09 20.30
C GLU A 141 -18.98 -11.87 19.19
N TRP A 142 -18.75 -10.93 18.30
CA TRP A 142 -19.67 -10.56 17.23
C TRP A 142 -19.56 -11.44 15.98
N MET A 143 -18.51 -12.21 15.83
CA MET A 143 -18.25 -13.09 14.67
C MET A 143 -18.64 -14.52 15.01
N GLY A 144 -19.43 -15.16 14.14
CA GLY A 144 -19.86 -16.54 14.30
C GLY A 144 -18.74 -17.55 13.98
N ASP A 145 -18.86 -18.77 14.51
CA ASP A 145 -17.84 -19.81 14.42
C ASP A 145 -17.46 -20.17 12.98
N SER A 146 -18.41 -20.20 12.06
CA SER A 146 -18.19 -20.50 10.64
C SER A 146 -17.26 -19.46 10.00
N THR A 147 -17.50 -18.17 10.28
CA THR A 147 -16.67 -17.08 9.75
C THR A 147 -15.31 -17.06 10.43
N LYS A 148 -15.23 -17.31 11.74
CA LYS A 148 -13.97 -17.46 12.48
C LYS A 148 -13.10 -18.56 11.90
N LEU A 149 -13.67 -19.73 11.60
CA LEU A 149 -12.92 -20.84 11.01
C LEU A 149 -12.26 -20.42 9.68
N LYS A 150 -13.04 -19.81 8.79
CA LYS A 150 -12.53 -19.34 7.49
C LYS A 150 -11.50 -18.19 7.62
N ALA A 151 -11.69 -17.30 8.61
CA ALA A 151 -10.72 -16.27 8.94
C ALA A 151 -9.39 -16.87 9.41
N GLN A 152 -9.41 -17.91 10.25
CA GLN A 152 -8.22 -18.65 10.67
C GLN A 152 -7.53 -19.34 9.49
N GLU A 153 -8.30 -19.96 8.59
CA GLU A 153 -7.74 -20.58 7.38
C GLU A 153 -7.06 -19.53 6.49
N LYS A 154 -7.66 -18.35 6.33
CA LYS A 154 -7.09 -17.25 5.55
C LYS A 154 -5.80 -16.71 6.18
N LEU A 155 -5.78 -16.51 7.49
CA LEU A 155 -4.60 -16.10 8.24
C LEU A 155 -3.45 -17.11 8.10
N ALA A 156 -3.75 -18.40 8.22
CA ALA A 156 -2.76 -19.46 8.08
C ALA A 156 -2.17 -19.57 6.65
N ALA A 157 -2.92 -19.08 5.65
CA ALA A 157 -2.52 -19.10 4.25
C ALA A 157 -1.76 -17.82 3.81
N PHE A 158 -1.47 -16.89 4.71
CA PHE A 158 -0.70 -15.69 4.35
C PHE A 158 0.69 -16.04 3.83
N THR A 159 1.01 -15.55 2.64
CA THR A 159 2.38 -15.52 2.13
C THR A 159 3.11 -14.33 2.76
N VAL A 160 4.25 -14.59 3.40
CA VAL A 160 5.03 -13.55 4.10
C VAL A 160 6.30 -13.25 3.31
N LYS A 161 6.49 -11.98 2.93
CA LYS A 161 7.65 -11.49 2.19
C LYS A 161 8.42 -10.46 3.02
N ILE A 162 9.69 -10.77 3.33
CA ILE A 162 10.54 -9.95 4.21
C ILE A 162 11.83 -9.57 3.51
N GLY A 163 12.10 -8.26 3.47
CA GLY A 163 13.37 -7.67 3.05
C GLY A 163 13.53 -7.56 1.54
N TYR A 164 13.64 -8.68 0.85
CA TYR A 164 13.93 -8.73 -0.58
C TYR A 164 13.48 -10.06 -1.21
N PRO A 165 13.25 -10.10 -2.57
CA PRO A 165 12.84 -11.31 -3.26
C PRO A 165 13.97 -12.35 -3.33
N ASP A 166 13.62 -13.62 -3.26
CA ASP A 166 14.60 -14.72 -3.41
C ASP A 166 15.14 -14.83 -4.84
N LYS A 167 14.33 -14.40 -5.83
CA LYS A 167 14.71 -14.33 -7.24
C LYS A 167 14.61 -12.90 -7.71
N TRP A 168 15.75 -12.34 -8.09
CA TRP A 168 15.83 -10.99 -8.64
C TRP A 168 15.33 -10.92 -10.08
N ARG A 169 14.74 -9.79 -10.44
CA ARG A 169 14.28 -9.50 -11.80
C ARG A 169 15.48 -9.43 -12.76
N ASP A 170 15.33 -10.07 -13.92
CA ASP A 170 16.31 -9.98 -15.00
C ASP A 170 16.02 -8.73 -15.87
N TYR A 171 17.02 -7.86 -15.97
CA TYR A 171 16.99 -6.66 -16.79
C TYR A 171 17.84 -6.79 -18.08
N SER A 172 18.34 -7.96 -18.43
CA SER A 172 19.24 -8.17 -19.58
C SER A 172 18.64 -7.78 -20.92
N ALA A 173 17.30 -7.85 -21.05
CA ALA A 173 16.58 -7.42 -22.25
C ALA A 173 16.31 -5.91 -22.30
N LEU A 174 16.57 -5.15 -21.24
CA LEU A 174 16.39 -3.71 -21.21
C LEU A 174 17.59 -2.99 -21.84
N GLU A 175 17.38 -2.38 -22.99
CA GLU A 175 18.41 -1.59 -23.68
C GLU A 175 18.44 -0.15 -23.18
N ILE A 176 19.59 0.30 -22.66
CA ILE A 176 19.87 1.69 -22.28
C ILE A 176 20.94 2.27 -23.21
N LYS A 177 20.68 3.43 -23.81
CA LYS A 177 21.56 4.10 -24.78
C LYS A 177 21.92 5.53 -24.33
N GLN A 178 23.05 6.03 -24.84
CA GLN A 178 23.49 7.43 -24.66
C GLN A 178 22.89 8.36 -25.76
N ASP A 179 21.59 8.19 -26.05
CA ASP A 179 20.89 8.97 -27.08
C ASP A 179 20.00 10.05 -26.46
N SER A 180 19.01 9.67 -25.69
CA SER A 180 18.02 10.56 -25.10
C SER A 180 17.49 10.01 -23.79
N TYR A 181 17.35 10.88 -22.78
CA TYR A 181 16.77 10.53 -21.50
C TYR A 181 15.32 10.00 -21.67
N TRP A 182 14.52 10.73 -22.42
CA TRP A 182 13.15 10.30 -22.74
C TRP A 182 13.09 8.99 -23.50
N ALA A 183 14.02 8.76 -24.45
CA ALA A 183 14.07 7.49 -25.18
C ALA A 183 14.39 6.31 -24.26
N ASN A 184 15.26 6.48 -23.26
CA ASN A 184 15.51 5.46 -22.25
C ASN A 184 14.28 5.18 -21.37
N VAL A 185 13.58 6.22 -20.94
CA VAL A 185 12.32 6.08 -20.17
C VAL A 185 11.26 5.31 -20.99
N ARG A 186 11.14 5.61 -22.29
CA ARG A 186 10.24 4.85 -23.18
C ARG A 186 10.63 3.38 -23.33
N ARG A 187 11.92 3.08 -23.55
CA ARG A 187 12.42 1.68 -23.61
C ARG A 187 12.09 0.93 -22.33
N SER A 188 12.25 1.58 -21.20
CA SER A 188 11.90 1.01 -19.89
C SER A 188 10.41 0.76 -19.75
N SER A 189 9.57 1.68 -20.23
CA SER A 189 8.11 1.50 -20.19
C SER A 189 7.65 0.35 -21.09
N ILE A 190 8.30 0.14 -22.25
CA ILE A 190 8.04 -1.01 -23.13
C ILE A 190 8.47 -2.29 -22.43
N PHE A 191 9.69 -2.33 -21.89
CA PHE A 191 10.19 -3.47 -21.12
C PHE A 191 9.26 -3.85 -19.95
N GLU A 192 8.73 -2.86 -19.22
CA GLU A 192 7.78 -3.08 -18.13
C GLU A 192 6.46 -3.65 -18.65
N MET A 193 5.95 -3.12 -19.75
CA MET A 193 4.72 -3.62 -20.39
C MET A 193 4.91 -5.08 -20.83
N ASP A 194 5.99 -5.39 -21.54
CA ASP A 194 6.30 -6.75 -22.01
C ASP A 194 6.42 -7.72 -20.81
N TYR A 195 7.04 -7.26 -19.71
CA TYR A 195 7.16 -8.04 -18.49
C TYR A 195 5.80 -8.36 -17.86
N MET A 196 4.88 -7.39 -17.81
CA MET A 196 3.51 -7.61 -17.30
C MET A 196 2.70 -8.52 -18.23
N LEU A 197 2.77 -8.26 -19.54
CA LEU A 197 2.03 -9.04 -20.55
C LEU A 197 2.48 -10.50 -20.62
N ALA A 198 3.76 -10.77 -20.29
CA ALA A 198 4.29 -12.12 -20.25
C ALA A 198 3.58 -13.04 -19.23
N ASP A 199 2.81 -12.51 -18.30
CA ASP A 199 2.01 -13.29 -17.35
C ASP A 199 0.60 -13.63 -17.84
N ALA A 200 0.16 -12.98 -18.88
CA ALA A 200 -1.19 -13.19 -19.40
C ALA A 200 -1.43 -14.68 -19.72
N GLY A 201 -2.52 -15.24 -19.21
CA GLY A 201 -2.87 -16.65 -19.35
C GLY A 201 -2.01 -17.65 -18.56
N LYS A 202 -1.12 -17.18 -17.68
CA LYS A 202 -0.33 -18.04 -16.79
C LYS A 202 -0.92 -18.03 -15.37
N PRO A 203 -0.62 -19.08 -14.57
CA PRO A 203 -0.91 -19.04 -13.14
C PRO A 203 -0.23 -17.87 -12.46
N VAL A 204 -0.85 -17.35 -11.39
CA VAL A 204 -0.30 -16.23 -10.59
C VAL A 204 1.06 -16.61 -10.01
N ASP A 205 2.09 -15.83 -10.31
CA ASP A 205 3.42 -15.97 -9.73
C ASP A 205 3.49 -15.26 -8.36
N LYS A 206 3.26 -16.01 -7.29
CA LYS A 206 3.34 -15.49 -5.91
C LYS A 206 4.75 -15.12 -5.48
N SER A 207 5.80 -15.40 -6.25
CA SER A 207 7.18 -14.99 -5.92
C SER A 207 7.45 -13.51 -6.27
N ARG A 208 6.65 -12.89 -7.12
CA ARG A 208 6.80 -11.48 -7.51
C ARG A 208 6.56 -10.52 -6.36
N TRP A 209 7.39 -9.49 -6.32
CA TRP A 209 7.23 -8.37 -5.40
C TRP A 209 6.66 -7.15 -6.15
N TYR A 210 5.76 -6.42 -5.48
CA TYR A 210 5.15 -5.19 -6.04
C TYR A 210 5.81 -3.92 -5.51
N MET A 211 6.74 -4.06 -4.55
CA MET A 211 7.59 -2.99 -4.06
C MET A 211 9.05 -3.43 -4.11
N THR A 212 9.94 -2.48 -4.39
CA THR A 212 11.39 -2.73 -4.39
C THR A 212 11.95 -2.73 -2.97
N PRO A 213 13.07 -3.41 -2.69
CA PRO A 213 13.65 -3.48 -1.34
C PRO A 213 13.96 -2.13 -0.69
N GLN A 214 14.25 -1.09 -1.47
CA GLN A 214 14.52 0.27 -1.00
C GLN A 214 13.26 1.13 -0.82
N THR A 215 12.07 0.56 -0.95
CA THR A 215 10.80 1.26 -0.69
C THR A 215 10.51 1.30 0.80
N ILE A 216 10.30 2.51 1.35
CA ILE A 216 9.87 2.71 2.74
C ILE A 216 8.34 2.62 2.79
N ASN A 217 7.82 1.42 2.66
CA ASN A 217 6.41 1.09 2.75
C ASN A 217 6.24 -0.42 2.93
N ALA A 218 4.99 -0.87 3.13
CA ALA A 218 4.56 -2.25 3.17
C ALA A 218 3.28 -2.41 2.35
N TYR A 219 2.83 -3.64 2.12
CA TYR A 219 1.52 -3.88 1.52
C TYR A 219 0.93 -5.24 1.88
N TYR A 220 -0.40 -5.30 1.90
CA TYR A 220 -1.17 -6.52 1.73
C TYR A 220 -1.74 -6.60 0.31
N ASN A 221 -1.62 -7.75 -0.35
CA ASN A 221 -2.25 -7.99 -1.65
C ASN A 221 -3.34 -9.05 -1.51
N PRO A 222 -4.63 -8.69 -1.66
CA PRO A 222 -5.74 -9.62 -1.49
C PRO A 222 -5.79 -10.72 -2.55
N THR A 223 -5.28 -10.46 -3.78
CA THR A 223 -5.33 -11.43 -4.88
C THR A 223 -4.31 -12.55 -4.76
N THR A 224 -3.28 -12.37 -3.94
CA THR A 224 -2.25 -13.37 -3.64
C THR A 224 -2.25 -13.80 -2.16
N ASN A 225 -3.06 -13.13 -1.34
CA ASN A 225 -3.14 -13.29 0.11
C ASN A 225 -1.76 -13.19 0.75
N GLU A 226 -1.04 -12.08 0.47
CA GLU A 226 0.34 -11.87 0.89
C GLU A 226 0.54 -10.54 1.63
N ILE A 227 1.46 -10.54 2.59
CA ILE A 227 2.00 -9.36 3.25
C ILE A 227 3.47 -9.20 2.88
N CYS A 228 3.89 -7.98 2.60
CA CYS A 228 5.25 -7.69 2.15
C CYS A 228 5.85 -6.50 2.89
N PHE A 229 7.06 -6.69 3.40
CA PHE A 229 7.83 -5.68 4.13
C PHE A 229 9.22 -5.54 3.50
N PRO A 230 9.42 -4.59 2.57
CA PRO A 230 10.71 -4.30 1.96
C PRO A 230 11.79 -3.94 2.98
N ALA A 231 13.07 -4.17 2.63
CA ALA A 231 14.19 -3.95 3.53
C ALA A 231 14.27 -2.52 4.10
N ALA A 232 13.82 -1.51 3.33
CA ALA A 232 13.94 -0.12 3.74
C ALA A 232 12.96 0.29 4.87
N ILE A 233 11.77 -0.35 4.96
CA ILE A 233 10.89 -0.09 6.11
C ILE A 233 11.38 -0.81 7.37
N LEU A 234 12.26 -1.80 7.24
CA LEU A 234 12.86 -2.56 8.33
C LEU A 234 14.13 -1.87 8.85
N GLN A 235 14.08 -0.55 8.99
CA GLN A 235 15.13 0.35 9.46
C GLN A 235 14.54 1.36 10.47
N PRO A 236 15.35 1.99 11.32
CA PRO A 236 14.85 3.07 12.19
C PRO A 236 14.18 4.20 11.36
N PRO A 237 13.06 4.75 11.85
CA PRO A 237 12.45 4.56 13.17
C PRO A 237 11.44 3.39 13.26
N PHE A 238 11.21 2.62 12.18
CA PHE A 238 10.23 1.53 12.16
C PHE A 238 10.74 0.30 12.90
N PHE A 239 11.98 -0.10 12.64
CA PHE A 239 12.63 -1.24 13.28
C PHE A 239 14.08 -0.91 13.64
N ASP A 240 14.44 -1.14 14.89
CA ASP A 240 15.81 -1.05 15.38
C ASP A 240 16.14 -2.35 16.12
N PRO A 241 17.09 -3.17 15.62
CA PRO A 241 17.45 -4.42 16.26
C PRO A 241 18.07 -4.26 17.67
N GLU A 242 18.51 -3.03 18.02
CA GLU A 242 19.10 -2.71 19.33
C GLU A 242 18.10 -2.03 20.28
N ALA A 243 16.91 -1.59 19.78
CA ALA A 243 15.87 -1.04 20.64
C ALA A 243 15.16 -2.13 21.44
N ASP A 244 14.53 -1.71 22.56
CA ASP A 244 13.70 -2.65 23.33
C ASP A 244 12.45 -3.08 22.55
N ASP A 245 11.93 -4.25 22.90
CA ASP A 245 10.80 -4.85 22.19
C ASP A 245 9.55 -3.96 22.20
N ALA A 246 9.30 -3.20 23.25
CA ALA A 246 8.16 -2.29 23.31
C ALA A 246 8.16 -1.30 22.15
N ILE A 247 9.32 -0.71 21.84
CA ILE A 247 9.49 0.22 20.72
C ILE A 247 9.26 -0.49 19.40
N ASN A 248 9.87 -1.67 19.18
CA ASN A 248 9.73 -2.41 17.93
C ASN A 248 8.30 -2.93 17.70
N TYR A 249 7.63 -3.43 18.73
CA TYR A 249 6.22 -3.80 18.64
C TYR A 249 5.33 -2.57 18.42
N GLY A 250 5.59 -1.44 19.08
CA GLY A 250 4.86 -0.19 18.88
C GLY A 250 5.06 0.41 17.49
N ALA A 251 6.21 0.18 16.87
CA ALA A 251 6.55 0.70 15.56
C ALA A 251 6.26 -0.33 14.45
N ILE A 252 7.25 -1.11 14.03
CA ILE A 252 7.09 -2.06 12.91
C ILE A 252 6.03 -3.13 13.21
N GLY A 253 5.86 -3.51 14.47
CA GLY A 253 4.82 -4.46 14.87
C GLY A 253 3.42 -3.95 14.52
N VAL A 254 3.10 -2.68 14.77
CA VAL A 254 1.82 -2.10 14.38
C VAL A 254 1.67 -2.06 12.86
N VAL A 255 2.73 -1.77 12.09
CA VAL A 255 2.70 -1.81 10.62
C VAL A 255 2.43 -3.24 10.13
N ILE A 256 3.05 -4.25 10.70
CA ILE A 256 2.80 -5.66 10.34
C ILE A 256 1.36 -6.05 10.65
N GLY A 257 0.86 -5.68 11.83
CA GLY A 257 -0.53 -5.91 12.21
C GLY A 257 -1.53 -5.17 11.31
N HIS A 258 -1.18 -3.97 10.85
CA HIS A 258 -1.94 -3.19 9.88
C HIS A 258 -2.08 -3.96 8.55
N GLU A 259 -0.97 -4.43 7.96
CA GLU A 259 -1.01 -5.20 6.72
C GLU A 259 -1.79 -6.52 6.89
N MET A 260 -1.64 -7.21 8.02
CA MET A 260 -2.44 -8.40 8.31
C MET A 260 -3.94 -8.08 8.40
N THR A 261 -4.29 -6.93 8.97
CA THR A 261 -5.68 -6.50 9.13
C THR A 261 -6.34 -6.19 7.80
N HIS A 262 -5.59 -5.72 6.79
CA HIS A 262 -6.09 -5.53 5.43
C HIS A 262 -6.67 -6.81 4.82
N GLY A 263 -6.23 -7.99 5.25
CA GLY A 263 -6.87 -9.26 4.88
C GLY A 263 -8.34 -9.38 5.32
N PHE A 264 -8.76 -8.57 6.28
CA PHE A 264 -10.07 -8.66 6.95
C PHE A 264 -10.81 -7.31 7.02
N ASP A 265 -10.29 -6.25 6.40
CA ASP A 265 -10.94 -4.94 6.31
C ASP A 265 -12.16 -4.95 5.38
N ASP A 266 -12.76 -3.79 5.09
CA ASP A 266 -13.96 -3.67 4.26
C ASP A 266 -13.76 -4.17 2.81
N GLN A 267 -12.53 -4.17 2.30
CA GLN A 267 -12.18 -4.66 0.97
C GLN A 267 -11.60 -6.08 1.01
N GLY A 268 -10.59 -6.31 1.85
CA GLY A 268 -9.88 -7.57 1.92
C GLY A 268 -10.74 -8.75 2.36
N ARG A 269 -11.77 -8.51 3.20
CA ARG A 269 -12.73 -9.52 3.61
C ARG A 269 -13.52 -10.16 2.45
N ASN A 270 -13.54 -9.51 1.27
CA ASN A 270 -14.21 -10.02 0.09
C ASN A 270 -13.38 -11.04 -0.70
N TYR A 271 -12.14 -11.28 -0.29
CA TYR A 271 -11.25 -12.26 -0.93
C TYR A 271 -11.02 -13.44 0.00
N ASP A 272 -11.06 -14.66 -0.56
CA ASP A 272 -10.76 -15.89 0.16
C ASP A 272 -9.24 -16.09 0.37
N LYS A 273 -8.88 -17.21 0.99
CA LYS A 273 -7.48 -17.58 1.27
C LYS A 273 -6.63 -17.84 0.02
N GLU A 274 -7.26 -18.15 -1.11
CA GLU A 274 -6.62 -18.36 -2.41
C GLU A 274 -6.44 -17.04 -3.18
N GLY A 275 -7.13 -15.97 -2.78
CA GLY A 275 -7.13 -14.66 -3.44
C GLY A 275 -8.29 -14.46 -4.44
N ASN A 276 -9.29 -15.31 -4.41
CA ASN A 276 -10.48 -15.17 -5.24
C ASN A 276 -11.47 -14.19 -4.58
N LEU A 277 -12.13 -13.38 -5.41
CA LEU A 277 -13.23 -12.52 -4.96
C LEU A 277 -14.45 -13.38 -4.68
N THR A 278 -14.63 -13.78 -3.43
CA THR A 278 -15.65 -14.72 -2.97
C THR A 278 -16.21 -14.29 -1.62
N ASP A 279 -17.55 -14.20 -1.52
CA ASP A 279 -18.20 -13.95 -0.23
C ASP A 279 -18.15 -15.23 0.62
N TRP A 280 -17.35 -15.21 1.67
CA TRP A 280 -17.18 -16.32 2.61
C TRP A 280 -17.73 -16.01 4.02
N TRP A 281 -18.30 -14.82 4.22
CA TRP A 281 -18.91 -14.39 5.46
C TRP A 281 -20.36 -14.87 5.55
N THR A 282 -20.86 -15.08 6.75
CA THR A 282 -22.32 -15.18 6.94
C THR A 282 -22.95 -13.79 6.79
N ALA A 283 -24.20 -13.74 6.33
CA ALA A 283 -24.93 -12.47 6.18
C ALA A 283 -25.03 -11.70 7.50
N ASP A 284 -25.20 -12.41 8.62
CA ASP A 284 -25.27 -11.81 9.95
C ASP A 284 -23.93 -11.23 10.38
N ASP A 285 -22.81 -11.91 10.10
CA ASP A 285 -21.48 -11.40 10.43
C ASP A 285 -21.12 -10.20 9.56
N ALA A 286 -21.49 -10.22 8.27
CA ALA A 286 -21.31 -9.08 7.37
C ALA A 286 -22.10 -7.84 7.85
N THR A 287 -23.31 -8.04 8.37
CA THR A 287 -24.12 -6.96 8.95
C THR A 287 -23.47 -6.41 10.22
N ARG A 288 -23.06 -7.26 11.15
CA ARG A 288 -22.38 -6.86 12.38
C ARG A 288 -21.03 -6.16 12.13
N PHE A 289 -20.30 -6.59 11.11
CA PHE A 289 -19.09 -5.88 10.66
C PHE A 289 -19.43 -4.47 10.18
N THR A 290 -20.43 -4.35 9.30
CA THR A 290 -20.84 -3.06 8.73
C THR A 290 -21.30 -2.07 9.80
N GLU A 291 -22.06 -2.52 10.79
CA GLU A 291 -22.47 -1.69 11.92
C GLU A 291 -21.28 -1.10 12.71
N ARG A 292 -20.21 -1.90 12.90
CA ARG A 292 -18.99 -1.46 13.57
C ARG A 292 -18.18 -0.52 12.70
N ALA A 293 -18.03 -0.85 11.42
CA ALA A 293 -17.35 -0.03 10.44
C ALA A 293 -17.98 1.37 10.33
N ASN A 294 -19.33 1.45 10.34
CA ASN A 294 -20.03 2.73 10.29
C ASN A 294 -19.76 3.63 11.52
N LYS A 295 -19.48 3.06 12.70
CA LYS A 295 -19.06 3.85 13.87
C LYS A 295 -17.69 4.50 13.63
N LEU A 296 -16.78 3.74 13.02
CA LEU A 296 -15.45 4.26 12.66
C LEU A 296 -15.56 5.33 11.57
N VAL A 297 -16.38 5.11 10.53
CA VAL A 297 -16.69 6.13 9.52
C VAL A 297 -17.16 7.42 10.16
N ALA A 298 -18.18 7.35 11.04
CA ALA A 298 -18.71 8.54 11.71
C ALA A 298 -17.68 9.24 12.61
N GLN A 299 -16.78 8.50 13.26
CA GLN A 299 -15.69 9.08 14.05
C GLN A 299 -14.77 9.93 13.18
N TYR A 300 -14.35 9.39 12.02
CA TYR A 300 -13.41 10.09 11.12
C TYR A 300 -14.09 11.22 10.35
N ASP A 301 -15.35 11.08 9.93
CA ASP A 301 -16.12 12.18 9.28
C ASP A 301 -16.24 13.42 10.18
N ASN A 302 -16.21 13.26 11.50
CA ASN A 302 -16.22 14.36 12.45
C ASN A 302 -14.86 15.05 12.65
N ILE A 303 -13.78 14.56 12.02
CA ILE A 303 -12.44 15.15 12.16
C ILE A 303 -12.31 16.35 11.23
N LEU A 304 -12.07 17.52 11.80
CA LEU A 304 -11.69 18.72 11.08
C LEU A 304 -10.18 18.68 10.79
N VAL A 305 -9.82 18.54 9.50
CA VAL A 305 -8.42 18.39 9.09
C VAL A 305 -7.74 19.71 8.79
N LEU A 306 -8.46 20.67 8.19
CA LEU A 306 -7.98 22.02 7.87
C LEU A 306 -9.17 22.96 7.66
N ASP A 307 -9.18 24.12 8.31
CA ASP A 307 -10.25 25.14 8.21
C ASP A 307 -11.66 24.54 8.36
N THR A 308 -12.41 24.45 7.26
CA THR A 308 -13.75 23.85 7.19
C THR A 308 -13.75 22.45 6.55
N MET A 309 -12.58 21.93 6.21
CA MET A 309 -12.46 20.63 5.55
C MET A 309 -12.47 19.50 6.57
N HIS A 310 -13.38 18.57 6.40
CA HIS A 310 -13.42 17.33 7.17
C HIS A 310 -12.70 16.18 6.45
N ALA A 311 -12.25 15.20 7.21
CA ALA A 311 -11.83 13.92 6.68
C ALA A 311 -13.02 13.19 6.03
N ASN A 312 -12.74 12.18 5.22
CA ASN A 312 -13.75 11.32 4.62
C ASN A 312 -13.61 9.91 5.19
N GLY A 313 -14.36 9.63 6.25
CA GLY A 313 -14.29 8.36 6.97
C GLY A 313 -14.64 7.15 6.10
N SER A 314 -15.55 7.30 5.13
CA SER A 314 -15.87 6.23 4.19
C SER A 314 -14.73 5.95 3.21
N TYR A 315 -14.03 6.99 2.74
CA TYR A 315 -12.91 6.85 1.82
C TYR A 315 -11.67 6.24 2.49
N THR A 316 -11.46 6.56 3.77
CA THR A 316 -10.31 6.09 4.56
C THR A 316 -10.62 4.87 5.43
N LEU A 317 -11.79 4.23 5.25
CA LEU A 317 -12.28 3.19 6.17
C LEU A 317 -11.32 2.00 6.28
N GLY A 318 -10.86 1.44 5.17
CA GLY A 318 -9.97 0.28 5.18
C GLY A 318 -8.68 0.55 5.95
N GLU A 319 -8.06 1.71 5.69
CA GLU A 319 -6.86 2.16 6.38
C GLU A 319 -7.07 2.39 7.87
N ASN A 320 -8.22 2.97 8.25
CA ASN A 320 -8.54 3.20 9.65
C ASN A 320 -8.84 1.89 10.40
N ILE A 321 -9.46 0.90 9.73
CA ILE A 321 -9.64 -0.46 10.28
C ILE A 321 -8.27 -1.11 10.47
N ALA A 322 -7.37 -0.98 9.48
CA ALA A 322 -6.04 -1.57 9.50
C ALA A 322 -5.17 -0.97 10.61
N ASP A 323 -5.20 0.36 10.81
CA ASP A 323 -4.51 1.02 11.93
C ASP A 323 -5.02 0.54 13.30
N GLN A 324 -6.35 0.47 13.44
CA GLN A 324 -6.98 0.00 14.68
C GLN A 324 -6.62 -1.46 14.98
N GLY A 325 -6.68 -2.31 13.95
CA GLY A 325 -6.30 -3.71 14.04
C GLY A 325 -4.83 -3.89 14.36
N GLY A 326 -3.97 -3.15 13.66
CA GLY A 326 -2.52 -3.17 13.87
C GLY A 326 -2.12 -2.85 15.30
N LEU A 327 -2.69 -1.78 15.89
CA LEU A 327 -2.46 -1.42 17.28
C LEU A 327 -2.86 -2.55 18.25
N LEU A 328 -4.06 -3.09 18.09
CA LEU A 328 -4.59 -4.12 18.99
C LEU A 328 -3.82 -5.44 18.87
N ILE A 329 -3.47 -5.86 17.65
CA ILE A 329 -2.73 -7.10 17.38
C ILE A 329 -1.32 -6.99 17.92
N SER A 330 -0.64 -5.87 17.63
CA SER A 330 0.74 -5.69 18.04
C SER A 330 0.88 -5.52 19.56
N HIS A 331 -0.04 -4.83 20.20
CA HIS A 331 -0.07 -4.73 21.67
C HIS A 331 -0.24 -6.12 22.31
N GLN A 332 -1.20 -6.93 21.82
CA GLN A 332 -1.37 -8.29 22.30
C GLN A 332 -0.11 -9.16 22.08
N ALA A 333 0.53 -9.04 20.90
CA ALA A 333 1.76 -9.75 20.61
C ALA A 333 2.91 -9.32 21.53
N TYR A 334 3.00 -8.03 21.84
CA TYR A 334 3.95 -7.51 22.81
C TYR A 334 3.73 -8.13 24.21
N LEU A 335 2.50 -8.08 24.72
CA LEU A 335 2.17 -8.68 26.00
C LEU A 335 2.48 -10.18 26.04
N ASN A 336 2.15 -10.92 24.97
CA ASN A 336 2.47 -12.34 24.84
C ASN A 336 3.99 -12.58 24.88
N SER A 337 4.80 -11.69 24.27
CA SER A 337 6.27 -11.81 24.24
C SER A 337 6.91 -11.66 25.61
N LEU A 338 6.27 -10.97 26.52
CA LEU A 338 6.76 -10.76 27.90
C LEU A 338 6.68 -12.02 28.78
N GLN A 339 5.86 -13.01 28.40
CA GLN A 339 5.70 -14.26 29.16
C GLN A 339 5.40 -14.04 30.67
N GLY A 340 4.63 -12.97 30.96
CA GLY A 340 4.27 -12.57 32.32
C GLY A 340 5.37 -11.78 33.08
N GLN A 341 6.46 -11.44 32.43
CA GLN A 341 7.50 -10.58 33.02
C GLN A 341 7.09 -9.10 32.91
N THR A 342 7.48 -8.31 33.89
CA THR A 342 7.29 -6.86 33.86
C THR A 342 8.54 -6.21 33.25
N PRO A 343 8.42 -5.46 32.11
CA PRO A 343 9.54 -4.77 31.52
C PRO A 343 10.11 -3.69 32.45
N ALA A 344 11.41 -3.45 32.34
CA ALA A 344 12.05 -2.34 33.07
C ALA A 344 11.44 -0.99 32.64
N VAL A 345 11.37 -0.05 33.59
CA VAL A 345 11.12 1.35 33.29
C VAL A 345 12.40 1.95 32.69
N ILE A 346 12.30 2.56 31.51
CA ILE A 346 13.43 3.19 30.79
C ILE A 346 13.05 4.65 30.54
N ASP A 347 13.93 5.56 30.88
CA ASP A 347 13.73 7.03 30.76
C ASP A 347 12.42 7.52 31.42
N GLY A 348 11.99 6.85 32.48
CA GLY A 348 10.75 7.16 33.19
C GLY A 348 9.46 6.61 32.60
N PHE A 349 9.54 5.84 31.49
CA PHE A 349 8.40 5.25 30.80
C PHE A 349 8.32 3.73 31.04
N THR A 350 7.11 3.24 31.27
CA THR A 350 6.80 1.79 31.29
C THR A 350 6.96 1.19 29.90
N GLY A 351 6.99 -0.14 29.78
CA GLY A 351 7.01 -0.82 28.48
C GLY A 351 5.80 -0.45 27.61
N GLU A 352 4.59 -0.42 28.20
CA GLU A 352 3.37 -0.07 27.46
C GLU A 352 3.38 1.40 26.98
N GLN A 353 3.85 2.32 27.83
CA GLN A 353 4.04 3.72 27.41
C GLN A 353 5.01 3.82 26.23
N ARG A 354 6.15 3.12 26.28
CA ARG A 354 7.12 3.10 25.17
C ARG A 354 6.54 2.49 23.89
N PHE A 355 5.67 1.49 23.99
CA PHE A 355 4.94 0.94 22.84
C PHE A 355 4.15 2.05 22.12
N TYR A 356 3.32 2.80 22.83
CA TYR A 356 2.51 3.87 22.22
C TYR A 356 3.36 5.04 21.73
N LEU A 357 4.45 5.38 22.42
CA LEU A 357 5.40 6.41 21.98
C LEU A 357 6.13 5.97 20.69
N GLY A 358 6.50 4.69 20.57
CA GLY A 358 7.05 4.11 19.34
C GLY A 358 6.11 4.31 18.18
N TYR A 359 4.84 3.98 18.35
CA TYR A 359 3.82 4.19 17.31
C TYR A 359 3.66 5.67 16.92
N ALA A 360 3.55 6.55 17.90
CA ALA A 360 3.37 7.97 17.63
C ALA A 360 4.56 8.59 16.86
N THR A 361 5.77 8.10 17.12
CA THR A 361 6.99 8.59 16.45
C THR A 361 6.98 8.33 14.95
N LEU A 362 6.40 7.21 14.48
CA LEU A 362 6.31 6.89 13.05
C LEU A 362 5.55 7.93 12.24
N TRP A 363 4.55 8.54 12.85
CA TRP A 363 3.62 9.46 12.18
C TRP A 363 3.94 10.94 12.43
N ALA A 364 5.05 11.23 13.11
CA ALA A 364 5.52 12.60 13.34
C ALA A 364 5.94 13.23 12.01
N GLN A 365 5.17 14.21 11.52
CA GLN A 365 5.41 14.87 10.24
C GLN A 365 4.91 16.32 10.24
N ASN A 366 5.50 17.14 9.38
CA ASN A 366 5.03 18.47 9.03
C ASN A 366 4.55 18.47 7.57
N ILE A 367 3.31 18.90 7.35
CA ILE A 367 2.68 18.91 6.02
C ILE A 367 2.20 20.33 5.73
N ARG A 368 2.37 20.82 4.50
CA ARG A 368 1.81 22.09 4.04
C ARG A 368 0.31 21.97 3.80
N ASP A 369 -0.41 23.08 3.91
CA ASP A 369 -1.87 23.11 3.78
C ASP A 369 -2.35 22.61 2.40
N GLU A 370 -1.65 22.97 1.33
CA GLU A 370 -1.99 22.49 -0.03
C GLU A 370 -1.87 20.98 -0.14
N GLU A 371 -0.86 20.39 0.52
CA GLU A 371 -0.67 18.95 0.55
C GLU A 371 -1.69 18.25 1.45
N ILE A 372 -2.08 18.87 2.59
CA ILE A 372 -3.20 18.39 3.42
C ILE A 372 -4.48 18.30 2.58
N VAL A 373 -4.80 19.36 1.81
CA VAL A 373 -5.96 19.38 0.90
C VAL A 373 -5.88 18.26 -0.14
N ARG A 374 -4.71 18.09 -0.75
CA ARG A 374 -4.51 17.07 -1.78
C ARG A 374 -4.66 15.65 -1.19
N LEU A 375 -3.98 15.36 -0.09
CA LEU A 375 -4.05 14.05 0.56
C LEU A 375 -5.46 13.72 1.03
N THR A 376 -6.15 14.65 1.70
CA THR A 376 -7.53 14.42 2.17
C THR A 376 -8.50 14.06 1.04
N LYS A 377 -8.24 14.51 -0.20
CA LYS A 377 -9.10 14.26 -1.36
C LYS A 377 -8.70 13.04 -2.18
N MET A 378 -7.44 12.63 -2.15
CA MET A 378 -6.87 11.70 -3.13
C MET A 378 -6.17 10.48 -2.52
N ASP A 379 -5.86 10.51 -1.22
CA ASP A 379 -5.16 9.44 -0.52
C ASP A 379 -6.14 8.67 0.38
N PRO A 380 -6.23 7.33 0.30
CA PRO A 380 -7.11 6.55 1.16
C PRO A 380 -6.65 6.51 2.63
N HIS A 381 -5.43 6.96 2.91
CA HIS A 381 -4.93 7.04 4.29
C HIS A 381 -5.40 8.30 4.99
N SER A 382 -5.73 8.19 6.26
CA SER A 382 -5.88 9.36 7.13
C SER A 382 -4.51 10.03 7.33
N LEU A 383 -4.50 11.36 7.54
CA LEU A 383 -3.25 12.09 7.85
C LEU A 383 -2.59 11.52 9.11
N GLY A 384 -1.25 11.49 9.16
CA GLY A 384 -0.48 10.87 10.24
C GLY A 384 -0.92 11.30 11.64
N LYS A 385 -1.24 12.59 11.84
CA LYS A 385 -1.82 13.11 13.09
C LYS A 385 -3.06 12.30 13.53
N TRP A 386 -3.90 11.90 12.59
CA TRP A 386 -5.17 11.23 12.88
C TRP A 386 -5.04 9.70 12.90
N ARG A 387 -4.06 9.14 12.21
CA ARG A 387 -3.67 7.73 12.37
C ARG A 387 -3.29 7.43 13.83
N VAL A 388 -2.65 8.39 14.50
CA VAL A 388 -2.33 8.29 15.94
C VAL A 388 -3.53 8.70 16.80
N ASN A 389 -3.92 9.98 16.73
CA ASN A 389 -4.81 10.56 17.74
C ASN A 389 -6.27 10.08 17.64
N ALA A 390 -6.73 9.64 16.47
CA ALA A 390 -8.08 9.08 16.35
C ALA A 390 -8.11 7.59 16.70
N ALA A 391 -7.11 6.81 16.24
CA ALA A 391 -7.05 5.38 16.52
C ALA A 391 -6.86 5.09 18.02
N LEU A 392 -5.96 5.81 18.70
CA LEU A 392 -5.69 5.61 20.14
C LEU A 392 -6.92 5.88 21.04
N LYS A 393 -7.86 6.72 20.59
CA LYS A 393 -9.12 6.95 21.34
C LYS A 393 -9.96 5.69 21.51
N ASN A 394 -9.75 4.69 20.69
CA ASN A 394 -10.50 3.43 20.69
C ASN A 394 -9.74 2.29 21.39
N ILE A 395 -8.63 2.58 22.07
CA ILE A 395 -7.76 1.58 22.73
C ILE A 395 -7.81 1.79 24.25
N ASP A 396 -8.54 0.95 24.97
CA ASP A 396 -8.65 1.05 26.42
C ASP A 396 -7.27 0.94 27.10
N ALA A 397 -6.42 0.02 26.68
CA ALA A 397 -5.08 -0.17 27.19
C ALA A 397 -4.18 1.08 27.03
N PHE A 398 -4.45 1.97 26.08
CA PHE A 398 -3.76 3.26 25.97
C PHE A 398 -4.07 4.14 27.19
N TYR A 399 -5.33 4.23 27.60
CA TYR A 399 -5.71 5.02 28.79
C TYR A 399 -5.26 4.40 30.09
N GLU A 400 -5.04 3.08 30.12
CA GLU A 400 -4.49 2.38 31.28
C GLU A 400 -2.98 2.63 31.40
N ALA A 401 -2.28 2.90 30.28
CA ALA A 401 -0.85 3.14 30.25
C ALA A 401 -0.49 4.58 30.67
N PHE A 402 -1.38 5.57 30.48
CA PHE A 402 -1.16 6.99 30.75
C PHE A 402 -2.18 7.55 31.72
#